data_733e9315129d5f74fbfca63896acb459
#
_entry.id   733e9315129d5f74fbfca63896acb459
#
_cell.length_a   1.000
_cell.length_b   1.000
_cell.length_c   1.000
_cell.angle_alpha   90.00
_cell.angle_beta   90.00
_cell.angle_gamma   90.00
#
_symmetry.space_group_name_H-M   'P 1'
#
loop_
_entity.id
_entity.type
_entity.pdbx_description
1 polymer ?
#
loop_
_entity_poly.entity_id
_entity_poly.type
_entity_poly.pdbx_seq_one_letter_code
_entity_poly.pdbx_strand_id
1 'polypeptide(L)'
;MISSLMSVKYIFSFAASIIKLFILSFLLITNSKAEDNNFKQYSMDEGVLSIMYHRFDENKYPSTNIKMEIFLKHMQLIKDLNYEFIHPEDFQKNFHIPKKEKKILITIDDAFKSFYEVAWPFLKKNKIPFILFVSTEPVGNQGYMSWEQIKEIERENFATIGHHSHSHEYLINKTDQDFI
;
A
#
# COMPACT_ATOMS: atom_id res chain seq x y z
N MET A 1 -77.66 -14.00 0.36
CA MET A 1 -76.65 -14.97 -0.15
C MET A 1 -75.72 -14.38 -1.23
N ILE A 2 -76.07 -13.26 -1.87
CA ILE A 2 -75.24 -12.63 -2.95
C ILE A 2 -74.12 -11.71 -2.39
N SER A 3 -74.26 -11.08 -1.24
CA SER A 3 -73.28 -10.18 -0.64
C SER A 3 -71.99 -10.86 -0.14
N SER A 4 -72.11 -12.11 0.31
CA SER A 4 -70.99 -12.93 0.81
C SER A 4 -70.02 -13.36 -0.32
N LEU A 5 -70.52 -13.63 -1.50
CA LEU A 5 -69.68 -14.03 -2.65
C LEU A 5 -68.88 -12.87 -3.28
N MET A 6 -69.38 -11.64 -3.21
CA MET A 6 -68.63 -10.48 -3.66
C MET A 6 -67.46 -10.15 -2.73
N SER A 7 -67.61 -10.28 -1.41
CA SER A 7 -66.53 -10.04 -0.43
C SER A 7 -65.35 -11.00 -0.65
N VAL A 8 -65.60 -12.26 -0.92
CA VAL A 8 -64.56 -13.29 -1.12
C VAL A 8 -63.74 -12.98 -2.41
N LYS A 9 -64.40 -12.57 -3.52
CA LYS A 9 -63.69 -12.21 -4.76
C LYS A 9 -62.74 -11.02 -4.58
N TYR A 10 -63.14 -10.00 -3.83
CA TYR A 10 -62.27 -8.84 -3.52
C TYR A 10 -61.06 -9.22 -2.68
N ILE A 11 -61.24 -10.11 -1.69
CA ILE A 11 -60.13 -10.61 -0.86
C ILE A 11 -59.14 -11.39 -1.69
N PHE A 12 -59.54 -12.26 -2.57
CA PHE A 12 -58.66 -13.02 -3.45
C PHE A 12 -57.94 -12.14 -4.49
N SER A 13 -58.64 -11.11 -5.02
CA SER A 13 -58.03 -10.15 -5.94
C SER A 13 -56.96 -9.28 -5.25
N PHE A 14 -57.22 -8.85 -4.00
CA PHE A 14 -56.29 -8.06 -3.21
C PHE A 14 -55.03 -8.88 -2.81
N ALA A 15 -55.25 -10.13 -2.37
CA ALA A 15 -54.14 -11.06 -2.03
C ALA A 15 -53.27 -11.35 -3.28
N ALA A 16 -53.88 -11.57 -4.42
CA ALA A 16 -53.14 -11.80 -5.70
C ALA A 16 -52.31 -10.57 -6.12
N SER A 17 -52.80 -9.37 -5.86
CA SER A 17 -52.08 -8.11 -6.16
C SER A 17 -50.89 -7.93 -5.22
N ILE A 18 -51.02 -8.25 -3.92
CA ILE A 18 -49.92 -8.21 -2.96
C ILE A 18 -48.82 -9.21 -3.33
N ILE A 19 -49.21 -10.44 -3.70
CA ILE A 19 -48.27 -11.49 -4.11
C ILE A 19 -47.51 -11.07 -5.37
N LYS A 20 -48.17 -10.44 -6.36
CA LYS A 20 -47.50 -9.90 -7.56
C LYS A 20 -46.49 -8.78 -7.20
N LEU A 21 -46.85 -7.91 -6.27
CA LEU A 21 -45.94 -6.85 -5.79
C LEU A 21 -44.69 -7.42 -5.12
N PHE A 22 -44.88 -8.44 -4.29
CA PHE A 22 -43.73 -9.14 -3.62
C PHE A 22 -42.86 -9.89 -4.62
N ILE A 23 -43.42 -10.55 -5.61
CA ILE A 23 -42.67 -11.23 -6.68
C ILE A 23 -41.89 -10.19 -7.51
N LEU A 24 -42.52 -9.05 -7.84
CA LEU A 24 -41.87 -7.99 -8.61
C LEU A 24 -40.72 -7.33 -7.81
N SER A 25 -40.91 -7.10 -6.50
CA SER A 25 -39.85 -6.57 -5.64
C SER A 25 -38.69 -7.57 -5.48
N PHE A 26 -38.98 -8.85 -5.36
CA PHE A 26 -37.97 -9.91 -5.29
C PHE A 26 -37.18 -10.04 -6.61
N LEU A 27 -37.84 -9.92 -7.74
CA LEU A 27 -37.20 -9.89 -9.08
C LEU A 27 -36.33 -8.64 -9.28
N LEU A 28 -36.68 -7.50 -8.70
CA LEU A 28 -35.87 -6.29 -8.75
C LEU A 28 -34.61 -6.39 -7.85
N ILE A 29 -34.72 -7.11 -6.73
CA ILE A 29 -33.57 -7.35 -5.84
C ILE A 29 -32.58 -8.34 -6.46
N THR A 30 -33.07 -9.34 -7.20
CA THR A 30 -32.20 -10.33 -7.86
C THR A 30 -31.53 -9.80 -9.13
N ASN A 31 -32.02 -8.67 -9.70
CA ASN A 31 -31.41 -8.01 -10.87
C ASN A 31 -30.47 -6.86 -10.50
N SER A 32 -30.22 -6.57 -9.23
CA SER A 32 -29.04 -5.84 -8.87
C SER A 32 -27.86 -6.79 -9.15
N LYS A 33 -27.34 -6.76 -10.38
CA LYS A 33 -25.96 -7.19 -10.61
C LYS A 33 -25.14 -6.36 -9.67
N ALA A 34 -24.63 -6.99 -8.60
CA ALA A 34 -23.42 -6.48 -8.00
C ALA A 34 -22.48 -6.23 -9.19
N GLU A 35 -22.07 -4.99 -9.41
CA GLU A 35 -20.91 -4.74 -10.25
C GLU A 35 -19.87 -5.72 -9.72
N ASP A 36 -19.50 -6.68 -10.53
CA ASP A 36 -18.32 -7.48 -10.35
C ASP A 36 -17.19 -6.45 -10.27
N ASN A 37 -16.97 -5.93 -9.07
CA ASN A 37 -15.71 -5.34 -8.74
C ASN A 37 -14.75 -6.50 -8.96
N ASN A 38 -14.20 -6.56 -10.18
CA ASN A 38 -13.07 -7.38 -10.53
C ASN A 38 -11.89 -6.94 -9.62
N PHE A 39 -12.02 -7.18 -8.33
CA PHE A 39 -10.87 -7.34 -7.46
C PHE A 39 -10.16 -8.55 -8.02
N LYS A 40 -9.23 -8.25 -8.93
CA LYS A 40 -8.30 -9.25 -9.45
C LYS A 40 -7.73 -9.93 -8.21
N GLN A 41 -8.15 -11.17 -7.97
CA GLN A 41 -7.67 -11.95 -6.83
C GLN A 41 -6.17 -12.08 -7.04
N TYR A 42 -5.39 -11.30 -6.30
CA TYR A 42 -3.94 -11.35 -6.38
C TYR A 42 -3.48 -12.74 -5.95
N SER A 43 -2.79 -13.42 -6.84
CA SER A 43 -2.17 -14.68 -6.50
C SER A 43 -1.10 -14.45 -5.43
N MET A 44 -1.12 -15.27 -4.38
CA MET A 44 -0.05 -15.27 -3.37
C MET A 44 1.30 -15.70 -3.97
N ASP A 45 1.30 -16.17 -5.22
CA ASP A 45 2.47 -16.64 -5.95
C ASP A 45 3.06 -15.61 -6.92
N GLU A 46 2.52 -14.39 -6.92
CA GLU A 46 2.99 -13.27 -7.73
C GLU A 46 3.43 -12.09 -6.86
N GLY A 47 4.23 -11.22 -7.43
CA GLY A 47 4.60 -9.93 -6.86
C GLY A 47 6.08 -9.77 -6.55
N VAL A 48 6.39 -8.59 -6.02
CA VAL A 48 7.72 -8.14 -5.62
C VAL A 48 7.81 -8.18 -4.10
N LEU A 49 8.90 -8.72 -3.56
CA LEU A 49 9.19 -8.61 -2.13
C LEU A 49 9.62 -7.17 -1.84
N SER A 50 8.95 -6.48 -0.92
CA SER A 50 9.39 -5.18 -0.44
C SER A 50 9.96 -5.30 0.98
N ILE A 51 11.14 -4.73 1.20
CA ILE A 51 11.77 -4.64 2.53
C ILE A 51 11.93 -3.18 2.89
N MET A 52 11.39 -2.80 4.05
CA MET A 52 11.37 -1.45 4.55
C MET A 52 12.40 -1.25 5.66
N TYR A 53 13.12 -0.13 5.62
CA TYR A 53 14.04 0.32 6.65
C TYR A 53 13.76 1.78 7.01
N HIS A 54 14.25 2.24 8.18
CA HIS A 54 14.11 3.63 8.63
C HIS A 54 15.46 4.16 9.15
N ARG A 55 15.89 3.72 10.34
CA ARG A 55 17.06 4.21 11.08
C ARG A 55 18.20 3.20 11.05
N PHE A 56 19.43 3.69 11.17
CA PHE A 56 20.63 2.86 11.15
C PHE A 56 21.58 3.22 12.30
N ASP A 57 22.04 2.19 13.01
CA ASP A 57 23.02 2.29 14.11
C ASP A 57 22.67 3.30 15.23
N GLU A 58 21.41 3.70 15.35
CA GLU A 58 20.98 4.49 16.49
C GLU A 58 20.85 3.64 17.75
N ASN A 59 20.99 4.27 18.94
CA ASN A 59 20.85 3.59 20.23
C ASN A 59 19.41 3.60 20.78
N LYS A 60 18.52 4.29 20.09
CA LYS A 60 17.10 4.45 20.44
C LYS A 60 16.22 3.82 19.36
N TYR A 61 14.93 3.70 19.65
CA TYR A 61 13.89 3.28 18.68
C TYR A 61 14.11 1.88 18.08
N PRO A 62 14.20 0.82 18.92
CA PRO A 62 14.57 -0.53 18.45
C PRO A 62 13.60 -1.12 17.43
N SER A 63 12.35 -0.64 17.36
CA SER A 63 11.35 -1.11 16.39
C SER A 63 11.58 -0.59 14.96
N THR A 64 12.31 0.52 14.81
CA THR A 64 12.57 1.15 13.50
C THR A 64 14.05 1.29 13.18
N ASN A 65 14.93 0.76 14.03
CA ASN A 65 16.39 0.86 13.91
C ASN A 65 17.01 -0.50 13.59
N ILE A 66 17.95 -0.52 12.66
CA ILE A 66 18.74 -1.69 12.32
C ILE A 66 20.24 -1.39 12.48
N LYS A 67 21.00 -2.36 12.95
CA LYS A 67 22.46 -2.27 12.92
C LYS A 67 22.99 -2.44 11.51
N MET A 68 23.96 -1.60 11.11
CA MET A 68 24.53 -1.66 9.76
C MET A 68 25.08 -3.06 9.42
N GLU A 69 25.68 -3.76 10.38
CA GLU A 69 26.17 -5.13 10.17
C GLU A 69 25.03 -6.11 9.79
N ILE A 70 23.83 -5.94 10.36
CA ILE A 70 22.66 -6.75 10.04
C ILE A 70 22.11 -6.37 8.66
N PHE A 71 22.06 -5.08 8.36
CA PHE A 71 21.69 -4.62 7.01
C PHE A 71 22.60 -5.21 5.94
N LEU A 72 23.91 -5.22 6.16
CA LEU A 72 24.86 -5.86 5.22
C LEU A 72 24.61 -7.36 5.07
N LYS A 73 24.28 -8.07 6.16
CA LYS A 73 23.88 -9.48 6.09
C LYS A 73 22.60 -9.67 5.28
N HIS A 74 21.61 -8.76 5.40
CA HIS A 74 20.41 -8.78 4.56
C HIS A 74 20.77 -8.60 3.08
N MET A 75 21.63 -7.64 2.74
CA MET A 75 22.07 -7.43 1.36
C MET A 75 22.81 -8.64 0.79
N GLN A 76 23.63 -9.30 1.61
CA GLN A 76 24.30 -10.55 1.21
C GLN A 76 23.30 -11.69 1.01
N LEU A 77 22.36 -11.87 1.94
CA LEU A 77 21.33 -12.90 1.84
C LEU A 77 20.45 -12.74 0.59
N ILE A 78 20.08 -11.49 0.25
CA ILE A 78 19.33 -11.18 -0.97
C ILE A 78 20.07 -11.68 -2.21
N LYS A 79 21.39 -11.45 -2.27
CA LYS A 79 22.25 -11.92 -3.37
C LYS A 79 22.37 -13.45 -3.38
N ASP A 80 22.60 -14.08 -2.22
CA ASP A 80 22.78 -15.53 -2.10
C ASP A 80 21.51 -16.28 -2.49
N LEU A 81 20.34 -15.69 -2.21
CA LEU A 81 19.05 -16.22 -2.62
C LEU A 81 18.68 -15.89 -4.08
N ASN A 82 19.57 -15.20 -4.81
CA ASN A 82 19.39 -14.75 -6.19
C ASN A 82 18.15 -13.85 -6.39
N TYR A 83 17.88 -12.93 -5.44
CA TYR A 83 16.93 -11.86 -5.66
C TYR A 83 17.57 -10.73 -6.48
N GLU A 84 16.82 -10.23 -7.44
CA GLU A 84 17.19 -9.07 -8.24
C GLU A 84 16.57 -7.80 -7.63
N PHE A 85 17.42 -6.80 -7.36
CA PHE A 85 16.93 -5.48 -6.96
C PHE A 85 16.28 -4.79 -8.16
N ILE A 86 15.06 -4.31 -7.99
CA ILE A 86 14.34 -3.59 -9.03
C ILE A 86 14.35 -2.08 -8.75
N HIS A 87 14.37 -1.30 -9.83
CA HIS A 87 14.16 0.13 -9.73
C HIS A 87 12.71 0.42 -9.32
N PRO A 88 12.43 1.41 -8.45
CA PRO A 88 11.07 1.76 -8.04
C PRO A 88 10.11 2.01 -9.20
N GLU A 89 10.57 2.64 -10.29
CA GLU A 89 9.77 2.89 -11.50
C GLU A 89 9.31 1.60 -12.20
N ASP A 90 10.03 0.50 -12.00
CA ASP A 90 9.69 -0.80 -12.58
C ASP A 90 8.74 -1.60 -11.69
N PHE A 91 8.39 -1.10 -10.49
CA PHE A 91 7.55 -1.82 -9.53
C PHE A 91 6.21 -2.24 -10.16
N GLN A 92 5.52 -1.32 -10.82
CA GLN A 92 4.22 -1.60 -11.44
C GLN A 92 4.32 -2.68 -12.52
N LYS A 93 5.38 -2.67 -13.34
CA LYS A 93 5.62 -3.68 -14.37
C LYS A 93 5.86 -5.06 -13.79
N ASN A 94 6.48 -5.11 -12.60
CA ASN A 94 6.84 -6.34 -11.90
C ASN A 94 5.78 -6.82 -10.90
N PHE A 95 4.67 -6.12 -10.75
CA PHE A 95 3.67 -6.43 -9.74
C PHE A 95 3.00 -7.81 -9.95
N HIS A 96 2.86 -8.24 -11.19
CA HIS A 96 2.23 -9.51 -11.57
C HIS A 96 3.21 -10.57 -12.04
N ILE A 97 4.50 -10.42 -11.75
CA ILE A 97 5.47 -11.46 -12.09
C ILE A 97 5.38 -12.64 -11.13
N PRO A 98 5.66 -13.86 -11.59
CA PRO A 98 5.78 -15.03 -10.70
C PRO A 98 6.85 -14.81 -9.64
N LYS A 99 6.58 -15.10 -8.36
CA LYS A 99 7.56 -14.99 -7.26
C LYS A 99 8.86 -15.77 -7.49
N LYS A 100 8.82 -16.81 -8.30
CA LYS A 100 10.03 -17.56 -8.68
C LYS A 100 11.09 -16.68 -9.35
N GLU A 101 10.72 -15.54 -9.93
CA GLU A 101 11.65 -14.56 -10.51
C GLU A 101 12.41 -13.74 -9.47
N LYS A 102 11.99 -13.83 -8.19
CA LYS A 102 12.71 -13.27 -7.03
C LYS A 102 13.11 -11.81 -7.20
N LYS A 103 12.12 -10.94 -7.39
CA LYS A 103 12.31 -9.49 -7.45
C LYS A 103 12.16 -8.86 -6.07
N ILE A 104 13.01 -7.87 -5.76
CA ILE A 104 12.99 -7.19 -4.46
C ILE A 104 13.12 -5.68 -4.63
N LEU A 105 12.32 -4.94 -3.87
CA LEU A 105 12.36 -3.49 -3.75
C LEU A 105 12.78 -3.10 -2.33
N ILE A 106 13.73 -2.18 -2.23
CA ILE A 106 14.15 -1.58 -0.96
C ILE A 106 13.41 -0.25 -0.78
N THR A 107 12.80 -0.06 0.39
CA THR A 107 12.23 1.22 0.81
C THR A 107 12.90 1.73 2.07
N ILE A 108 13.07 3.04 2.15
CA ILE A 108 13.63 3.76 3.29
C ILE A 108 12.62 4.83 3.67
N ASP A 109 12.13 4.82 4.90
CA ASP A 109 11.09 5.73 5.33
C ASP A 109 11.63 6.85 6.23
N ASP A 110 10.90 7.97 6.26
CA ASP A 110 11.07 9.15 7.13
C ASP A 110 12.28 10.04 6.87
N ALA A 111 13.20 9.68 6.00
CA ALA A 111 14.41 10.46 5.72
C ALA A 111 15.24 10.78 6.99
N PHE A 112 15.48 9.77 7.86
CA PHE A 112 16.34 9.94 9.02
C PHE A 112 17.79 10.18 8.63
N LYS A 113 18.47 11.03 9.39
CA LYS A 113 19.87 11.39 9.17
C LYS A 113 20.80 10.17 9.27
N SER A 114 20.49 9.22 10.15
CA SER A 114 21.24 7.98 10.29
C SER A 114 21.27 7.13 9.02
N PHE A 115 20.20 7.14 8.22
CA PHE A 115 20.23 6.52 6.90
C PHE A 115 21.29 7.16 5.99
N TYR A 116 21.29 8.48 5.89
CA TYR A 116 22.23 9.21 5.03
C TYR A 116 23.68 9.01 5.47
N GLU A 117 23.94 9.03 6.79
CA GLU A 117 25.30 8.91 7.32
C GLU A 117 25.83 7.48 7.29
N VAL A 118 24.98 6.47 7.44
CA VAL A 118 25.41 5.07 7.66
C VAL A 118 25.18 4.19 6.45
N ALA A 119 23.93 4.11 5.94
CA ALA A 119 23.58 3.15 4.89
C ALA A 119 23.68 3.70 3.46
N TRP A 120 23.43 4.99 3.27
CA TRP A 120 23.48 5.64 1.96
C TRP A 120 24.84 5.46 1.25
N PRO A 121 26.02 5.63 1.89
CA PRO A 121 27.32 5.40 1.25
C PRO A 121 27.45 4.00 0.66
N PHE A 122 26.90 2.99 1.32
CA PHE A 122 26.89 1.62 0.82
C PHE A 122 25.98 1.44 -0.40
N LEU A 123 24.74 1.95 -0.32
CA LEU A 123 23.78 1.88 -1.43
C LEU A 123 24.31 2.62 -2.66
N LYS A 124 24.90 3.81 -2.46
CA LYS A 124 25.53 4.61 -3.51
C LYS A 124 26.68 3.86 -4.19
N LYS A 125 27.60 3.31 -3.41
CA LYS A 125 28.75 2.56 -3.93
C LYS A 125 28.32 1.35 -4.77
N ASN A 126 27.27 0.65 -4.35
CA ASN A 126 26.81 -0.57 -5.00
C ASN A 126 25.68 -0.32 -6.03
N LYS A 127 25.24 0.92 -6.20
CA LYS A 127 24.12 1.33 -7.08
C LYS A 127 22.86 0.48 -6.85
N ILE A 128 22.54 0.19 -5.57
CA ILE A 128 21.38 -0.60 -5.21
C ILE A 128 20.14 0.28 -5.30
N PRO A 129 19.14 -0.08 -6.14
CA PRO A 129 17.92 0.71 -6.27
C PRO A 129 17.10 0.75 -4.99
N PHE A 130 16.52 1.90 -4.69
CA PHE A 130 15.62 2.07 -3.56
C PHE A 130 14.71 3.29 -3.76
N ILE A 131 13.64 3.36 -2.95
CA ILE A 131 12.81 4.55 -2.78
C ILE A 131 13.00 5.11 -1.38
N LEU A 132 13.24 6.43 -1.28
CA LEU A 132 13.25 7.18 -0.04
C LEU A 132 11.91 7.90 0.12
N PHE A 133 11.08 7.46 1.06
CA PHE A 133 9.83 8.12 1.40
C PHE A 133 10.08 9.23 2.43
N VAL A 134 9.72 10.46 2.08
CA VAL A 134 10.04 11.67 2.87
C VAL A 134 8.79 12.24 3.52
N SER A 135 8.77 12.29 4.85
CA SER A 135 7.87 13.13 5.63
C SER A 135 8.45 14.55 5.63
N THR A 136 7.72 15.53 5.11
CA THR A 136 8.32 16.82 4.76
C THR A 136 8.47 17.78 5.92
N GLU A 137 7.63 17.69 6.96
CA GLU A 137 7.69 18.57 8.13
C GLU A 137 8.99 18.47 8.93
N PRO A 138 9.51 17.26 9.24
CA PRO A 138 10.72 17.12 10.05
C PRO A 138 12.02 17.37 9.29
N VAL A 139 12.00 17.54 7.96
CA VAL A 139 13.22 17.77 7.16
C VAL A 139 14.00 18.97 7.67
N GLY A 140 15.29 18.76 7.91
CA GLY A 140 16.20 19.78 8.48
C GLY A 140 16.20 19.86 10.01
N ASN A 141 15.28 19.19 10.69
CA ASN A 141 15.30 19.10 12.14
C ASN A 141 16.38 18.12 12.64
N GLN A 142 16.70 18.20 13.94
CA GLN A 142 17.66 17.28 14.54
C GLN A 142 17.25 15.81 14.34
N GLY A 143 18.14 15.00 13.80
CA GLY A 143 17.91 13.57 13.53
C GLY A 143 17.32 13.25 12.16
N TYR A 144 16.99 14.26 11.38
CA TYR A 144 16.49 14.12 10.00
C TYR A 144 17.47 14.69 8.98
N MET A 145 17.32 14.26 7.74
CA MET A 145 18.10 14.77 6.61
C MET A 145 17.72 16.23 6.29
N SER A 146 18.69 16.97 5.73
CA SER A 146 18.39 18.27 5.11
C SER A 146 17.87 18.07 3.67
N TRP A 147 17.25 19.14 3.11
CA TRP A 147 16.83 19.14 1.71
C TRP A 147 17.99 18.96 0.73
N GLU A 148 19.18 19.45 1.08
CA GLU A 148 20.40 19.29 0.28
C GLU A 148 20.83 17.81 0.20
N GLN A 149 20.75 17.10 1.33
CA GLN A 149 21.03 15.66 1.40
C GLN A 149 20.02 14.84 0.59
N ILE A 150 18.74 15.17 0.69
CA ILE A 150 17.66 14.53 -0.10
C ILE A 150 17.91 14.77 -1.60
N LYS A 151 18.22 16.01 -2.01
CA LYS A 151 18.55 16.35 -3.39
C LYS A 151 19.82 15.66 -3.90
N GLU A 152 20.80 15.40 -3.03
CA GLU A 152 21.96 14.60 -3.42
C GLU A 152 21.56 13.18 -3.82
N ILE A 153 20.68 12.55 -3.04
CA ILE A 153 20.15 11.21 -3.33
C ILE A 153 19.33 11.22 -4.62
N GLU A 154 18.45 12.21 -4.81
CA GLU A 154 17.59 12.37 -6.00
C GLU A 154 18.37 12.42 -7.32
N ARG A 155 19.60 12.94 -7.30
CA ARG A 155 20.46 13.01 -8.50
C ARG A 155 20.98 11.66 -8.98
N GLU A 156 20.91 10.64 -8.15
CA GLU A 156 21.36 9.30 -8.52
C GLU A 156 20.25 8.54 -9.26
N ASN A 157 20.56 7.99 -10.41
CA ASN A 157 19.59 7.34 -11.29
C ASN A 157 19.05 5.99 -10.78
N PHE A 158 19.50 5.52 -9.63
CA PHE A 158 19.02 4.31 -8.96
C PHE A 158 18.20 4.64 -7.69
N ALA A 159 18.00 5.91 -7.35
CA ALA A 159 17.22 6.34 -6.20
C ALA A 159 15.97 7.10 -6.65
N THR A 160 14.86 6.88 -5.97
CA THR A 160 13.61 7.60 -6.19
C THR A 160 13.19 8.27 -4.90
N ILE A 161 12.72 9.51 -4.97
CA ILE A 161 12.11 10.20 -3.81
C ILE A 161 10.61 10.02 -3.88
N GLY A 162 10.04 9.47 -2.81
CA GLY A 162 8.61 9.29 -2.62
C GLY A 162 8.07 10.19 -1.51
N HIS A 163 6.76 10.37 -1.47
CA HIS A 163 6.08 11.17 -0.46
C HIS A 163 5.61 10.30 0.71
N HIS A 164 5.85 10.73 1.96
CA HIS A 164 5.43 10.05 3.19
C HIS A 164 4.61 10.95 4.11
N SER A 165 3.64 11.66 3.55
CA SER A 165 2.86 12.72 4.18
C SER A 165 3.68 13.96 4.60
N HIS A 166 3.04 14.95 5.22
CA HIS A 166 3.74 16.12 5.75
C HIS A 166 4.22 15.86 7.18
N SER A 167 3.28 15.60 8.08
CA SER A 167 3.50 15.53 9.53
C SER A 167 3.62 14.11 10.09
N HIS A 168 3.46 13.07 9.24
CA HIS A 168 3.47 11.65 9.64
C HIS A 168 2.41 11.32 10.70
N GLU A 169 1.24 11.97 10.64
CA GLU A 169 0.16 11.75 11.59
C GLU A 169 -0.66 10.48 11.31
N TYR A 170 -1.31 9.97 12.36
CA TYR A 170 -2.26 8.86 12.22
C TYR A 170 -3.54 9.33 11.52
N LEU A 171 -3.67 9.03 10.24
CA LEU A 171 -4.76 9.50 9.39
C LEU A 171 -6.13 8.93 9.79
N ILE A 172 -6.19 7.79 10.48
CA ILE A 172 -7.44 7.16 10.95
C ILE A 172 -8.25 8.08 11.87
N ASN A 173 -7.61 9.05 12.52
CA ASN A 173 -8.24 10.00 13.44
C ASN A 173 -8.56 11.35 12.76
N LYS A 174 -8.37 11.47 11.45
CA LYS A 174 -8.57 12.69 10.70
C LYS A 174 -9.93 12.67 10.00
N THR A 175 -10.50 13.85 9.84
CA THR A 175 -11.71 14.09 9.03
C THR A 175 -11.33 14.51 7.62
N ASP A 176 -12.27 14.44 6.67
CA ASP A 176 -12.03 14.90 5.29
C ASP A 176 -11.55 16.36 5.22
N GLN A 177 -11.92 17.18 6.21
CA GLN A 177 -11.50 18.57 6.31
C GLN A 177 -10.04 18.75 6.71
N ASP A 178 -9.43 17.75 7.34
CA ASP A 178 -8.02 17.77 7.73
C ASP A 178 -7.07 17.51 6.54
N PHE A 179 -7.64 17.12 5.37
CA PHE A 179 -6.88 16.81 4.15
C PHE A 179 -6.93 17.92 3.08
N ILE A 180 -7.66 19.01 3.34
CA ILE A 180 -7.82 20.16 2.43
C ILE A 180 -6.98 21.33 2.93
#